data_21b6bfa468a60047837b6b7d29e74db3
#
_entry.id   21b6bfa468a60047837b6b7d29e74db3
#
_cell.length_a   1.000
_cell.length_b   1.000
_cell.length_c   1.000
_cell.angle_alpha   90.00
_cell.angle_beta   90.00
_cell.angle_gamma   90.00
#
_symmetry.space_group_name_H-M   'P 1'
#
loop_
_entity.id
_entity.type
_entity.pdbx_description
1 polymer ?
#
loop_
_entity_poly.entity_id
_entity_poly.type
_entity_poly.pdbx_seq_one_letter_code
_entity_poly.pdbx_strand_id
1 'polypeptide(L)'
;MQKYSVFSLIKNALTNHQNWDVVWRDPEPKKEYEAIIIGGGGHGLATAFYLAKYYNMKNIAILEKGWIGGGNVARNTTILRSNYMHDANSLFYDHGMQMWKDLSQELNYNVMYSPRGI
;
A
#
# COMPACT_ATOMS: atom_id res chain seq x y z
N MET A 1 -6.02 -11.30 6.13
CA MET A 1 -5.14 -10.26 6.69
C MET A 1 -4.98 -10.54 8.18
N GLN A 2 -3.77 -10.75 8.68
CA GLN A 2 -3.55 -10.87 10.12
C GLN A 2 -3.80 -9.51 10.76
N LYS A 3 -4.80 -9.44 11.65
CA LYS A 3 -5.05 -8.22 12.42
C LYS A 3 -3.96 -8.08 13.50
N TYR A 4 -3.46 -6.88 13.73
CA TYR A 4 -2.65 -6.60 14.89
C TYR A 4 -3.46 -6.95 16.16
N SER A 5 -2.88 -7.76 17.02
CA SER A 5 -3.48 -8.13 18.29
C SER A 5 -2.48 -7.89 19.41
N VAL A 6 -2.98 -7.73 20.64
CA VAL A 6 -2.14 -7.59 21.83
C VAL A 6 -1.20 -8.79 21.97
N PHE A 7 -1.68 -9.99 21.65
CA PHE A 7 -0.87 -11.21 21.70
C PHE A 7 0.26 -11.19 20.67
N SER A 8 0.03 -10.67 19.45
CA SER A 8 1.10 -10.53 18.46
C SER A 8 2.14 -9.51 18.87
N LEU A 9 1.75 -8.41 19.51
CA LEU A 9 2.67 -7.42 20.06
C LEU A 9 3.55 -8.02 21.15
N ILE A 10 2.96 -8.77 22.11
CA ILE A 10 3.71 -9.45 23.17
C ILE A 10 4.68 -10.47 22.57
N LYS A 11 4.21 -11.32 21.65
CA LYS A 11 5.06 -12.29 20.96
C LYS A 11 6.26 -11.61 20.28
N ASN A 12 6.00 -10.54 19.52
CA ASN A 12 7.04 -9.82 18.80
C ASN A 12 8.02 -9.13 19.74
N ALA A 13 7.54 -8.58 20.86
CA ALA A 13 8.41 -8.02 21.90
C ALA A 13 9.32 -9.10 22.52
N LEU A 14 8.77 -10.27 22.86
CA LEU A 14 9.53 -11.38 23.44
C LEU A 14 10.55 -12.00 22.47
N THR A 15 10.27 -11.95 21.16
CA THR A 15 11.19 -12.43 20.11
C THR A 15 12.14 -11.34 19.61
N ASN A 16 12.20 -10.20 20.26
CA ASN A 16 13.03 -9.06 19.86
C ASN A 16 12.77 -8.59 18.43
N HIS A 17 11.52 -8.69 17.98
CA HIS A 17 11.07 -8.39 16.62
C HIS A 17 11.76 -9.19 15.52
N GLN A 18 12.24 -10.40 15.85
CA GLN A 18 12.86 -11.32 14.89
C GLN A 18 11.85 -12.33 14.35
N ASN A 19 12.23 -13.01 13.27
CA ASN A 19 11.44 -14.08 12.66
C ASN A 19 10.04 -13.63 12.16
N TRP A 20 9.98 -12.47 11.55
CA TRP A 20 8.78 -12.02 10.87
C TRP A 20 8.61 -12.76 9.54
N ASP A 21 7.37 -13.14 9.27
CA ASP A 21 7.03 -13.69 7.96
C ASP A 21 7.26 -12.64 6.86
N VAL A 22 7.76 -13.09 5.72
CA VAL A 22 7.86 -12.23 4.53
C VAL A 22 6.46 -11.82 4.09
N VAL A 23 6.20 -10.51 4.03
CA VAL A 23 4.87 -9.95 3.72
C VAL A 23 4.50 -10.18 2.26
N TRP A 24 5.46 -10.09 1.35
CA TRP A 24 5.27 -10.39 -0.07
C TRP A 24 5.73 -11.80 -0.39
N ARG A 25 5.09 -12.38 -1.37
CA ARG A 25 5.35 -13.75 -1.80
C ARG A 25 5.73 -13.75 -3.28
N ASP A 26 6.54 -14.70 -3.67
CA ASP A 26 6.89 -15.01 -5.05
C ASP A 26 6.36 -16.41 -5.38
N PRO A 27 5.05 -16.56 -5.56
CA PRO A 27 4.43 -17.84 -5.80
C PRO A 27 4.62 -18.27 -7.27
N GLU A 28 4.56 -19.56 -7.51
CA GLU A 28 4.48 -20.11 -8.86
C GLU A 28 3.30 -19.47 -9.62
N PRO A 29 3.52 -19.02 -10.86
CA PRO A 29 2.47 -18.41 -11.66
C PRO A 29 1.32 -19.37 -11.91
N LYS A 30 0.10 -18.87 -11.83
CA LYS A 30 -1.10 -19.62 -12.24
C LYS A 30 -1.24 -19.57 -13.74
N LYS A 31 -2.07 -20.45 -14.28
CA LYS A 31 -2.38 -20.50 -15.72
C LYS A 31 -3.18 -19.31 -16.21
N GLU A 32 -4.02 -18.74 -15.34
CA GLU A 32 -4.95 -17.66 -15.68
C GLU A 32 -5.08 -16.67 -14.52
N TYR A 33 -5.29 -15.41 -14.88
CA TYR A 33 -5.56 -14.30 -13.95
C TYR A 33 -6.68 -13.42 -14.47
N GLU A 34 -7.48 -12.86 -13.59
CA GLU A 34 -8.50 -11.86 -13.93
C GLU A 34 -7.86 -10.54 -14.37
N ALA A 35 -6.74 -10.19 -13.77
CA ALA A 35 -5.94 -9.02 -14.14
C ALA A 35 -4.46 -9.27 -13.91
N ILE A 36 -3.63 -8.71 -14.80
CA ILE A 36 -2.18 -8.70 -14.66
C ILE A 36 -1.72 -7.24 -14.66
N ILE A 37 -1.03 -6.84 -13.60
CA ILE A 37 -0.50 -5.49 -13.42
C ILE A 37 1.01 -5.54 -13.55
N ILE A 38 1.56 -4.72 -14.43
CA ILE A 38 3.00 -4.64 -14.65
C ILE A 38 3.55 -3.48 -13.82
N GLY A 39 4.39 -3.82 -12.86
CA GLY A 39 5.04 -2.89 -11.93
C GLY A 39 4.45 -2.92 -10.52
N GLY A 40 5.28 -3.26 -9.54
CA GLY A 40 4.97 -3.28 -8.11
C GLY A 40 5.23 -1.95 -7.38
N GLY A 41 5.10 -0.82 -8.08
CA GLY A 41 5.16 0.50 -7.47
C GLY A 41 3.84 0.93 -6.83
N GLY A 42 3.77 2.17 -6.32
CA GLY A 42 2.59 2.70 -5.64
C GLY A 42 1.30 2.61 -6.46
N HIS A 43 1.37 2.97 -7.74
CA HIS A 43 0.20 2.88 -8.62
C HIS A 43 -0.24 1.42 -8.87
N GLY A 44 0.70 0.52 -9.15
CA GLY A 44 0.36 -0.89 -9.39
C GLY A 44 -0.25 -1.56 -8.15
N LEU A 45 0.34 -1.35 -6.98
CA LEU A 45 -0.18 -1.87 -5.72
C LEU A 45 -1.55 -1.27 -5.36
N ALA A 46 -1.72 0.05 -5.51
CA ALA A 46 -3.00 0.70 -5.30
C ALA A 46 -4.08 0.20 -6.29
N THR A 47 -3.73 0.04 -7.55
CA THR A 47 -4.65 -0.52 -8.56
C THR A 47 -5.12 -1.91 -8.15
N ALA A 48 -4.21 -2.81 -7.78
CA ALA A 48 -4.58 -4.15 -7.32
C ALA A 48 -5.48 -4.11 -6.07
N PHE A 49 -5.13 -3.26 -5.12
CA PHE A 49 -5.93 -3.08 -3.89
C PHE A 49 -7.36 -2.64 -4.19
N TYR A 50 -7.52 -1.61 -5.02
CA TYR A 50 -8.86 -1.08 -5.33
C TYR A 50 -9.66 -1.97 -6.27
N LEU A 51 -9.02 -2.70 -7.20
CA LEU A 51 -9.70 -3.74 -7.98
C LEU A 51 -10.24 -4.85 -7.07
N ALA A 52 -9.46 -5.28 -6.10
CA ALA A 52 -9.93 -6.27 -5.12
C ALA A 52 -11.04 -5.72 -4.22
N LYS A 53 -10.90 -4.46 -3.76
CA LYS A 53 -11.84 -3.83 -2.82
C LYS A 53 -13.19 -3.52 -3.45
N TYR A 54 -13.20 -2.89 -4.63
CA TYR A 54 -14.43 -2.38 -5.24
C TYR A 54 -15.05 -3.33 -6.26
N TYR A 55 -14.26 -4.17 -6.89
CA TYR A 55 -14.71 -5.09 -7.95
C TYR A 55 -14.63 -6.56 -7.54
N ASN A 56 -14.25 -6.83 -6.27
CA ASN A 56 -14.12 -8.20 -5.75
C ASN A 56 -13.23 -9.12 -6.58
N MET A 57 -12.27 -8.55 -7.32
CA MET A 57 -11.31 -9.33 -8.10
C MET A 57 -10.32 -10.01 -7.14
N LYS A 58 -10.24 -11.35 -7.20
CA LYS A 58 -9.44 -12.14 -6.24
C LYS A 58 -8.21 -12.80 -6.86
N ASN A 59 -8.15 -12.82 -8.19
CA ASN A 59 -7.10 -13.47 -8.91
C ASN A 59 -6.30 -12.47 -9.74
N ILE A 60 -5.57 -11.58 -9.05
CA ILE A 60 -4.76 -10.52 -9.63
C ILE A 60 -3.28 -10.91 -9.49
N ALA A 61 -2.52 -10.78 -10.56
CA ALA A 61 -1.06 -10.87 -10.52
C ALA A 61 -0.42 -9.49 -10.64
N ILE A 62 0.65 -9.28 -9.89
CA ILE A 62 1.53 -8.11 -10.04
C ILE A 62 2.90 -8.62 -10.46
N LEU A 63 3.39 -8.18 -11.61
CA LEU A 63 4.70 -8.51 -12.13
C LEU A 63 5.67 -7.37 -11.84
N GLU A 64 6.66 -7.62 -11.00
CA GLU A 64 7.71 -6.65 -10.65
C GLU A 64 9.08 -7.22 -11.02
N LYS A 65 9.86 -6.48 -11.79
CA LYS A 65 11.18 -6.93 -12.25
C LYS A 65 12.29 -6.83 -11.19
N GLY A 66 12.08 -6.03 -10.17
CA GLY A 66 13.06 -5.79 -9.11
C GLY A 66 12.48 -6.18 -7.75
N TRP A 67 12.11 -5.18 -6.97
CA TRP A 67 11.50 -5.39 -5.65
C TRP A 67 10.34 -4.40 -5.45
N ILE A 68 9.37 -4.78 -4.66
CA ILE A 68 8.14 -4.02 -4.43
C ILE A 68 8.48 -2.62 -3.91
N GLY A 69 7.95 -1.60 -4.58
CA GLY A 69 8.20 -0.21 -4.23
C GLY A 69 9.57 0.33 -4.65
N GLY A 70 10.44 -0.47 -5.24
CA GLY A 70 11.84 -0.13 -5.55
C GLY A 70 12.07 1.01 -6.54
N GLY A 71 11.03 1.47 -7.22
CA GLY A 71 11.06 2.63 -8.11
C GLY A 71 10.96 3.96 -7.36
N ASN A 72 10.13 4.87 -7.89
CA ASN A 72 9.94 6.21 -7.34
C ASN A 72 9.35 6.21 -5.92
N VAL A 73 8.57 5.20 -5.55
CA VAL A 73 7.96 5.11 -4.22
C VAL A 73 9.01 5.12 -3.11
N ALA A 74 10.05 4.33 -3.26
CA ALA A 74 11.14 4.28 -2.26
C ALA A 74 12.07 5.50 -2.27
N ARG A 75 11.92 6.40 -3.23
CA ARG A 75 12.77 7.58 -3.42
C ARG A 75 12.04 8.91 -3.26
N ASN A 76 10.78 8.89 -2.85
CA ASN A 76 10.00 10.10 -2.65
C ASN A 76 10.31 10.77 -1.31
N THR A 77 9.89 12.02 -1.18
CA THR A 77 10.10 12.83 0.04
C THR A 77 9.09 12.55 1.14
N THR A 78 8.10 11.69 0.88
CA THR A 78 7.00 11.38 1.81
C THR A 78 6.16 12.58 2.26
N ILE A 79 6.20 13.69 1.50
CA ILE A 79 5.40 14.88 1.74
C ILE A 79 4.13 14.81 0.90
N LEU A 80 2.98 14.85 1.57
CA LEU A 80 1.66 14.92 0.95
C LEU A 80 1.14 16.35 1.08
N ARG A 81 0.68 16.93 -0.04
CA ARG A 81 0.15 18.29 -0.07
C ARG A 81 -0.88 18.43 -1.20
N SER A 82 -1.79 19.40 -1.07
CA SER A 82 -2.77 19.75 -2.11
C SER A 82 -2.59 21.16 -2.71
N ASN A 83 -1.69 21.96 -2.15
CA ASN A 83 -1.45 23.35 -2.57
C ASN A 83 -0.67 23.46 -3.90
N TYR A 84 -1.23 22.91 -4.96
CA TYR A 84 -0.69 23.01 -6.32
C TYR A 84 -1.26 24.22 -7.06
N MET A 85 -0.46 24.80 -7.97
CA MET A 85 -0.81 26.02 -8.70
C MET A 85 -1.94 25.86 -9.72
N HIS A 86 -2.30 24.63 -10.09
CA HIS A 86 -3.40 24.35 -11.02
C HIS A 86 -4.60 23.81 -10.26
N ASP A 87 -5.76 24.44 -10.42
CA ASP A 87 -6.99 24.09 -9.70
C ASP A 87 -7.40 22.62 -9.87
N ALA A 88 -7.27 22.09 -11.08
CA ALA A 88 -7.55 20.67 -11.35
C ALA A 88 -6.65 19.74 -10.52
N ASN A 89 -5.38 20.10 -10.34
CA ASN A 89 -4.45 19.32 -9.52
C ASN A 89 -4.81 19.44 -8.04
N SER A 90 -5.19 20.62 -7.57
CA SER A 90 -5.58 20.83 -6.16
C SER A 90 -6.74 19.91 -5.77
N LEU A 91 -7.79 19.85 -6.57
CA LEU A 91 -8.93 18.96 -6.31
C LEU A 91 -8.53 17.48 -6.28
N PHE A 92 -7.69 17.06 -7.21
CA PHE A 92 -7.19 15.68 -7.24
C PHE A 92 -6.37 15.33 -5.99
N TYR A 93 -5.47 16.21 -5.59
CA TYR A 93 -4.62 15.98 -4.41
C TYR A 93 -5.37 16.12 -3.10
N ASP A 94 -6.39 17.00 -3.01
CA ASP A 94 -7.28 17.07 -1.85
C ASP A 94 -8.05 15.76 -1.65
N HIS A 95 -8.57 15.18 -2.73
CA HIS A 95 -9.18 13.84 -2.66
C HIS A 95 -8.18 12.79 -2.17
N GLY A 96 -6.96 12.81 -2.69
CA GLY A 96 -5.88 11.92 -2.25
C GLY A 96 -5.58 12.07 -0.75
N MET A 97 -5.53 13.29 -0.24
CA MET A 97 -5.30 13.55 1.19
C MET A 97 -6.43 13.00 2.08
N GLN A 98 -7.68 13.07 1.63
CA GLN A 98 -8.79 12.44 2.36
C GLN A 98 -8.63 10.91 2.40
N MET A 99 -8.25 10.30 1.28
CA MET A 99 -7.98 8.85 1.25
C MET A 99 -6.87 8.45 2.24
N TRP A 100 -5.82 9.26 2.38
CA TRP A 100 -4.74 8.98 3.33
C TRP A 100 -5.18 9.00 4.79
N LYS A 101 -6.18 9.79 5.16
CA LYS A 101 -6.71 9.83 6.53
C LYS A 101 -7.27 8.48 6.98
N ASP A 102 -7.95 7.78 6.08
CA ASP A 102 -8.64 6.54 6.39
C ASP A 102 -7.77 5.29 6.11
N LEU A 103 -6.67 5.47 5.38
CA LEU A 103 -5.86 4.37 4.85
C LEU A 103 -5.30 3.46 5.95
N SER A 104 -4.91 4.01 7.10
CA SER A 104 -4.42 3.21 8.23
C SER A 104 -5.49 2.26 8.77
N GLN A 105 -6.74 2.68 8.81
CA GLN A 105 -7.86 1.85 9.24
C GLN A 105 -8.22 0.82 8.18
N GLU A 106 -8.25 1.24 6.91
CA GLU A 106 -8.54 0.34 5.80
C GLU A 106 -7.54 -0.80 5.68
N LEU A 107 -6.27 -0.50 5.81
CA LEU A 107 -5.18 -1.48 5.72
C LEU A 107 -4.94 -2.24 7.03
N ASN A 108 -5.55 -1.80 8.14
CA ASN A 108 -5.20 -2.24 9.48
C ASN A 108 -3.67 -2.17 9.72
N TYR A 109 -3.07 -1.08 9.28
CA TYR A 109 -1.63 -0.84 9.32
C TYR A 109 -1.35 0.65 9.49
N ASN A 110 -0.49 1.03 10.42
CA ASN A 110 -0.13 2.43 10.62
C ASN A 110 0.76 2.91 9.46
N VAL A 111 0.18 3.71 8.56
CA VAL A 111 0.91 4.36 7.45
C VAL A 111 1.68 5.61 7.86
N MET A 112 1.71 5.93 9.15
CA MET A 112 2.41 7.08 9.73
C MET A 112 1.99 8.43 9.14
N TYR A 113 0.74 8.54 8.67
CA TYR A 113 0.21 9.80 8.18
C TYR A 113 0.03 10.78 9.33
N SER A 114 0.68 11.93 9.25
CA SER A 114 0.67 12.97 10.29
C SER A 114 0.31 14.33 9.68
N PRO A 115 -0.96 14.77 9.74
CA PRO A 115 -1.42 16.05 9.18
C PRO A 115 -0.95 17.19 10.10
N ARG A 116 0.13 17.85 9.73
CA ARG A 116 0.68 18.98 10.51
C ARG A 116 0.56 20.32 9.82
N GLY A 117 0.10 20.32 8.57
CA GLY A 117 0.12 21.49 7.71
C GLY A 117 1.55 21.82 7.21
N ILE A 118 1.61 22.63 6.19
CA ILE A 118 2.84 23.20 5.62
C ILE A 118 2.61 24.70 5.47
#